data_68d24d24319c176b106fa0c8f8350489
#
_entry.id   68d24d24319c176b106fa0c8f8350489
#
_cell.length_a   1.000
_cell.length_b   1.000
_cell.length_c   1.000
_cell.angle_alpha   90.00
_cell.angle_beta   90.00
_cell.angle_gamma   90.00
#
_symmetry.space_group_name_H-M   'P 1'
#
loop_
_entity.id
_entity.type
_entity.pdbx_description
1 polymer ?
#
loop_
_entity_poly.entity_id
_entity_poly.type
_entity_poly.pdbx_seq_one_letter_code
_entity_poly.pdbx_strand_id
1 'polypeptide(L)'
;MDDFFHGELGLRGSLILRSPESFIETTPSQANQPGFATADTRNARTPERTFMTFVRPLTPFEHLMLMDMRRGYPMCFFLEVRLAGPLHRQQFAAAVLSASARHPQAQMRVGYSRGRPVWLAPDQMPTVEWVDEVTTAPTVLWRPIDLGRESGVRFVVIAEPSHRWRVVLQVHHSVCDGLAAVEYFGDLWACYSAATPAAFRSPARPARLVRAPTAPVAAGSHLTHESLAFARFFPEKLARPGTTTAAAHAALSNSLRTPYETFEFSSAFSLALRSAASRASVTLNDVVIAAVMQALLAWNAAAGHPAKRIRVNMPVSLRSPGARGPACNDMGYAFLDRTSDDCTSFCRLTLSIATASRWIQANRAAEWFLDTLAVLSRRPWLLWVITRLPICLSTAVVSNLGNVTPRLRARAHPPGHADPFAQSIADGKQVPDQWNVAADLQVTGMWAVPPIRPGTRAAVCVTTYGGRLHMAVLCDTQSLGHNAAARLALMIQDALQHAADGLTCEDPPAEVPRA
;
A
#
# COMPACT_ATOMS: atom_id res chain seq x y z
N MET A 1 17.32 39.83 3.01
CA MET A 1 17.24 38.49 3.61
C MET A 1 17.12 38.60 5.13
N ASP A 2 16.73 39.77 5.59
CA ASP A 2 16.54 40.11 7.00
C ASP A 2 15.32 41.01 7.06
N ASP A 3 14.12 40.41 7.25
CA ASP A 3 12.88 41.12 7.60
C ASP A 3 11.67 40.16 7.62
N PHE A 4 11.74 39.13 8.47
CA PHE A 4 10.56 38.26 8.72
C PHE A 4 10.57 37.62 10.12
N PHE A 5 11.06 38.33 11.14
CA PHE A 5 10.93 37.87 12.53
C PHE A 5 10.57 39.00 13.46
N HIS A 6 9.36 39.53 13.38
CA HIS A 6 8.71 40.22 14.50
C HIS A 6 7.19 40.11 14.33
N GLY A 7 6.62 39.12 14.97
CA GLY A 7 5.19 38.93 15.19
C GLY A 7 5.02 38.25 16.54
N GLU A 8 4.84 39.03 17.58
CA GLU A 8 4.54 38.55 18.94
C GLU A 8 3.25 37.70 18.95
N LEU A 9 3.38 36.45 19.33
CA LEU A 9 2.27 35.63 19.81
C LEU A 9 2.54 35.24 21.25
N GLY A 10 2.05 36.07 22.16
CA GLY A 10 1.96 35.75 23.57
C GLY A 10 1.02 34.55 23.80
N LEU A 11 1.58 33.39 24.05
CA LEU A 11 0.92 32.26 24.67
C LEU A 11 1.81 31.73 25.78
N ARG A 12 1.60 32.26 27.01
CA ARG A 12 2.03 31.58 28.23
C ARG A 12 1.16 30.35 28.43
N GLY A 13 1.68 29.18 28.11
CA GLY A 13 1.14 27.89 28.44
C GLY A 13 2.30 26.95 28.76
N SER A 14 2.55 26.74 30.06
CA SER A 14 3.56 25.82 30.56
C SER A 14 3.25 24.40 30.08
N LEU A 15 4.00 23.90 29.13
CA LEU A 15 3.97 22.49 28.74
C LEU A 15 4.80 21.69 29.75
N ILE A 16 4.12 21.13 30.75
CA ILE A 16 4.69 20.12 31.63
C ILE A 16 4.82 18.83 30.84
N LEU A 17 6.04 18.48 30.49
CA LEU A 17 6.42 17.16 29.97
C LEU A 17 6.23 16.14 31.11
N ARG A 18 5.13 15.40 31.10
CA ARG A 18 4.96 14.21 31.93
C ARG A 18 5.59 13.02 31.26
N SER A 19 6.63 12.50 31.90
CA SER A 19 7.18 11.16 31.67
C SER A 19 6.12 10.09 32.01
N PRO A 20 6.07 8.97 31.29
CA PRO A 20 5.21 7.86 31.64
C PRO A 20 5.92 6.93 32.63
N GLU A 21 5.83 7.23 33.91
CA GLU A 21 6.12 6.26 34.96
C GLU A 21 4.99 6.30 35.99
N SER A 22 4.63 5.10 36.43
CA SER A 22 3.72 4.77 37.55
C SER A 22 2.23 4.56 37.23
N PHE A 23 1.89 3.33 36.91
CA PHE A 23 0.61 2.75 37.33
C PHE A 23 0.84 2.02 38.64
N ILE A 24 0.31 2.59 39.72
CA ILE A 24 0.27 2.04 41.06
C ILE A 24 -0.93 1.10 41.17
N GLU A 25 -0.66 -0.09 41.70
CA GLU A 25 -1.63 -1.07 42.16
C GLU A 25 -2.57 -0.50 43.21
N THR A 26 -3.84 -0.77 43.06
CA THR A 26 -4.82 -0.68 44.15
C THR A 26 -5.20 -2.10 44.59
N THR A 27 -4.77 -2.47 45.76
CA THR A 27 -5.23 -3.64 46.51
C THR A 27 -6.60 -3.45 47.11
N PRO A 28 -7.47 -4.45 47.13
CA PRO A 28 -8.60 -4.52 48.06
C PRO A 28 -8.24 -5.28 49.34
N SER A 29 -8.76 -4.73 50.41
CA SER A 29 -8.74 -5.08 51.81
C SER A 29 -9.15 -6.52 52.14
N GLN A 30 -8.53 -6.99 53.26
CA GLN A 30 -8.68 -8.25 53.93
C GLN A 30 -10.09 -8.51 54.50
N ALA A 31 -10.48 -9.78 54.52
CA ALA A 31 -11.29 -10.37 55.57
C ALA A 31 -11.04 -11.88 55.74
N ASN A 32 -10.48 -12.21 56.89
CA ASN A 32 -10.62 -13.42 57.75
C ASN A 32 -10.47 -14.85 57.22
N GLN A 33 -9.52 -15.47 57.91
CA GLN A 33 -9.08 -16.88 58.04
C GLN A 33 -10.16 -17.88 58.50
N PRO A 34 -9.95 -19.23 58.52
CA PRO A 34 -8.74 -19.91 59.11
C PRO A 34 -8.26 -21.20 58.44
N GLY A 35 -6.97 -21.42 58.61
CA GLY A 35 -6.30 -22.67 58.98
C GLY A 35 -6.28 -23.91 58.06
N PHE A 36 -5.13 -24.32 57.58
CA PHE A 36 -4.45 -25.60 57.80
C PHE A 36 -3.41 -25.92 56.72
N ALA A 37 -2.27 -26.49 57.21
CA ALA A 37 -1.31 -27.33 56.50
C ALA A 37 -0.21 -26.66 55.63
N THR A 38 0.97 -26.69 56.20
CA THR A 38 2.29 -26.55 55.59
C THR A 38 2.51 -27.55 54.46
N ALA A 39 2.69 -27.09 53.24
CA ALA A 39 3.35 -27.83 52.18
C ALA A 39 4.48 -26.97 51.59
N ASP A 40 5.65 -27.56 51.56
CA ASP A 40 6.95 -27.05 51.10
C ASP A 40 6.84 -26.60 49.62
N THR A 41 6.76 -25.31 49.35
CA THR A 41 6.76 -24.73 47.99
C THR A 41 8.04 -23.96 47.72
N ARG A 42 9.17 -24.67 47.77
CA ARG A 42 10.40 -24.20 47.12
C ARG A 42 10.42 -24.71 45.69
N ASN A 43 9.64 -24.14 44.80
CA ASN A 43 9.88 -24.13 43.36
C ASN A 43 8.80 -23.26 42.65
N ALA A 44 8.68 -22.01 43.05
CA ALA A 44 8.06 -21.03 42.20
C ALA A 44 9.05 -20.71 41.07
N ARG A 45 8.90 -21.40 39.94
CA ARG A 45 9.55 -21.01 38.68
C ARG A 45 9.14 -19.57 38.38
N THR A 46 10.06 -18.63 38.53
CA THR A 46 9.98 -17.32 37.95
C THR A 46 9.56 -17.49 36.49
N PRO A 47 8.53 -16.76 35.96
CA PRO A 47 8.22 -16.84 34.57
C PRO A 47 9.48 -16.47 33.79
N GLU A 48 9.97 -17.40 32.97
CA GLU A 48 11.05 -17.14 32.04
C GLU A 48 10.68 -15.92 31.24
N ARG A 49 11.35 -14.80 31.47
CA ARG A 49 11.33 -13.66 30.57
C ARG A 49 11.91 -14.17 29.26
N THR A 50 11.06 -14.58 28.35
CA THR A 50 11.45 -14.87 26.98
C THR A 50 12.06 -13.59 26.44
N PHE A 51 13.39 -13.52 26.42
CA PHE A 51 14.09 -12.40 25.81
C PHE A 51 13.81 -12.46 24.32
N MET A 52 12.94 -11.55 23.85
CA MET A 52 12.64 -11.42 22.44
C MET A 52 13.94 -11.09 21.71
N THR A 53 14.34 -11.96 20.79
CA THR A 53 15.59 -11.80 20.05
C THR A 53 15.44 -10.67 19.04
N PHE A 54 16.27 -9.65 19.20
CA PHE A 54 16.43 -8.57 18.23
C PHE A 54 16.99 -9.12 16.92
N VAL A 55 16.41 -8.72 15.78
CA VAL A 55 16.85 -9.13 14.44
C VAL A 55 17.58 -7.99 13.74
N ARG A 56 16.90 -6.85 13.52
CA ARG A 56 17.48 -5.69 12.87
C ARG A 56 16.68 -4.40 13.17
N PRO A 57 17.28 -3.21 12.99
CA PRO A 57 16.53 -1.96 12.99
C PRO A 57 15.52 -1.93 11.84
N LEU A 58 14.46 -1.12 12.00
CA LEU A 58 13.61 -0.76 10.85
C LEU A 58 14.41 0.08 9.85
N THR A 59 14.17 -0.15 8.57
CA THR A 59 14.65 0.78 7.53
C THR A 59 13.97 2.14 7.67
N PRO A 60 14.53 3.23 7.11
CA PRO A 60 13.89 4.55 7.17
C PRO A 60 12.47 4.56 6.63
N PHE A 61 12.17 3.80 5.57
CA PHE A 61 10.83 3.68 5.01
C PHE A 61 9.88 2.92 5.95
N GLU A 62 10.30 1.79 6.49
CA GLU A 62 9.52 1.01 7.46
C GLU A 62 9.19 1.84 8.71
N HIS A 63 10.17 2.63 9.16
CA HIS A 63 9.99 3.55 10.29
C HIS A 63 8.99 4.66 9.97
N LEU A 64 9.05 5.26 8.75
CA LEU A 64 8.05 6.24 8.31
C LEU A 64 6.64 5.64 8.34
N MET A 65 6.45 4.44 7.80
CA MET A 65 5.13 3.78 7.78
C MET A 65 4.62 3.51 9.20
N LEU A 66 5.51 3.12 10.12
CA LEU A 66 5.16 2.93 11.54
C LEU A 66 4.73 4.27 12.19
N MET A 67 5.50 5.35 11.96
CA MET A 67 5.24 6.66 12.57
C MET A 67 4.00 7.34 11.99
N ASP A 68 3.66 7.07 10.74
CA ASP A 68 2.52 7.67 10.05
C ASP A 68 1.19 6.98 10.39
N MET A 69 1.23 5.82 11.03
CA MET A 69 0.05 5.11 11.50
C MET A 69 -0.75 5.93 12.51
N ARG A 70 -2.07 6.03 12.32
CA ARG A 70 -3.01 6.74 13.20
C ARG A 70 -4.31 5.97 13.31
N ARG A 71 -5.07 6.25 14.38
CA ARG A 71 -6.34 5.58 14.67
C ARG A 71 -7.33 5.62 13.50
N GLY A 72 -7.48 6.76 12.82
CA GLY A 72 -8.39 6.92 11.69
C GLY A 72 -7.76 6.65 10.32
N TYR A 73 -6.43 6.46 10.27
CA TYR A 73 -5.65 6.26 9.05
C TYR A 73 -4.62 5.15 9.28
N PRO A 74 -5.06 3.88 9.30
CA PRO A 74 -4.15 2.77 9.44
C PRO A 74 -3.23 2.73 8.22
N MET A 75 -1.92 2.62 8.46
CA MET A 75 -0.94 2.44 7.40
C MET A 75 -0.91 0.97 6.95
N CYS A 76 -2.09 0.45 6.68
CA CYS A 76 -2.32 -0.87 6.11
C CYS A 76 -2.83 -0.72 4.69
N PHE A 77 -2.31 -1.53 3.80
CA PHE A 77 -2.87 -1.72 2.46
C PHE A 77 -3.58 -3.07 2.39
N PHE A 78 -4.42 -3.22 1.38
CA PHE A 78 -5.16 -4.46 1.16
C PHE A 78 -4.83 -5.03 -0.22
N LEU A 79 -4.75 -6.34 -0.28
CA LEU A 79 -4.72 -7.08 -1.53
C LEU A 79 -5.93 -8.01 -1.51
N GLU A 80 -6.90 -7.75 -2.38
CA GLU A 80 -8.15 -8.50 -2.50
C GLU A 80 -8.06 -9.44 -3.70
N VAL A 81 -8.38 -10.71 -3.47
CA VAL A 81 -8.54 -11.72 -4.51
C VAL A 81 -9.95 -12.26 -4.44
N ARG A 82 -10.63 -12.31 -5.57
CA ARG A 82 -11.93 -12.99 -5.69
C ARG A 82 -11.76 -14.37 -6.27
N LEU A 83 -12.50 -15.30 -5.67
CA LEU A 83 -12.44 -16.71 -6.03
C LEU A 83 -13.84 -17.21 -6.39
N ALA A 84 -13.88 -18.20 -7.28
CA ALA A 84 -15.06 -19.00 -7.56
C ALA A 84 -14.72 -20.49 -7.37
N GLY A 85 -15.57 -21.22 -6.65
CA GLY A 85 -15.39 -22.62 -6.32
C GLY A 85 -15.24 -22.88 -4.81
N PRO A 86 -15.04 -24.15 -4.39
CA PRO A 86 -14.94 -24.52 -2.98
C PRO A 86 -13.61 -24.08 -2.38
N LEU A 87 -13.65 -23.36 -1.26
CA LEU A 87 -12.49 -22.99 -0.46
C LEU A 87 -12.50 -23.72 0.87
N HIS A 88 -11.54 -24.61 1.10
CA HIS A 88 -11.46 -25.43 2.30
C HIS A 88 -10.71 -24.74 3.43
N ARG A 89 -11.40 -24.45 4.55
CA ARG A 89 -10.87 -23.69 5.69
C ARG A 89 -9.56 -24.25 6.26
N GLN A 90 -9.50 -25.56 6.50
CA GLN A 90 -8.31 -26.21 7.07
C GLN A 90 -7.10 -26.15 6.11
N GLN A 91 -7.35 -26.42 4.83
CA GLN A 91 -6.31 -26.36 3.79
C GLN A 91 -5.79 -24.93 3.62
N PHE A 92 -6.69 -23.93 3.67
CA PHE A 92 -6.30 -22.52 3.60
C PHE A 92 -5.44 -22.12 4.80
N ALA A 93 -5.82 -22.50 6.02
CA ALA A 93 -5.03 -22.22 7.21
C ALA A 93 -3.63 -22.88 7.14
N ALA A 94 -3.55 -24.13 6.70
CA ALA A 94 -2.26 -24.80 6.50
C ALA A 94 -1.40 -24.12 5.42
N ALA A 95 -2.02 -23.64 4.34
CA ALA A 95 -1.34 -22.89 3.30
C ALA A 95 -0.80 -21.56 3.80
N VAL A 96 -1.56 -20.82 4.65
CA VAL A 96 -1.10 -19.60 5.29
C VAL A 96 0.14 -19.84 6.13
N LEU A 97 0.16 -20.89 6.96
CA LEU A 97 1.32 -21.27 7.77
C LEU A 97 2.55 -21.56 6.89
N SER A 98 2.36 -22.36 5.84
CA SER A 98 3.44 -22.77 4.94
C SER A 98 4.00 -21.60 4.12
N ALA A 99 3.14 -20.72 3.62
CA ALA A 99 3.55 -19.52 2.90
C ALA A 99 4.27 -18.54 3.83
N SER A 100 3.77 -18.35 5.05
CA SER A 100 4.36 -17.42 6.03
C SER A 100 5.79 -17.81 6.40
N ALA A 101 6.11 -19.10 6.43
CA ALA A 101 7.47 -19.58 6.67
C ALA A 101 8.49 -19.08 5.61
N ARG A 102 8.03 -18.73 4.41
CA ARG A 102 8.85 -18.15 3.34
C ARG A 102 9.00 -16.63 3.45
N HIS A 103 8.17 -15.99 4.27
CA HIS A 103 8.09 -14.55 4.46
C HIS A 103 8.28 -14.17 5.94
N PRO A 104 9.50 -14.34 6.49
CA PRO A 104 9.73 -14.17 7.94
C PRO A 104 9.28 -12.81 8.47
N GLN A 105 9.42 -11.73 7.67
CA GLN A 105 9.01 -10.39 8.09
C GLN A 105 7.50 -10.28 8.34
N ALA A 106 6.69 -11.11 7.68
CA ALA A 106 5.24 -11.18 7.92
C ALA A 106 4.90 -11.75 9.32
N GLN A 107 5.84 -12.43 9.97
CA GLN A 107 5.69 -13.03 11.30
C GLN A 107 6.40 -12.23 12.40
N MET A 108 7.10 -11.15 12.04
CA MET A 108 7.84 -10.31 12.97
C MET A 108 6.93 -9.26 13.61
N ARG A 109 7.30 -8.88 14.84
CA ARG A 109 6.73 -7.75 15.54
C ARG A 109 7.77 -6.64 15.69
N VAL A 110 7.28 -5.44 16.02
CA VAL A 110 8.14 -4.31 16.33
C VAL A 110 8.32 -4.19 17.83
N GLY A 111 9.55 -4.12 18.26
CA GLY A 111 9.95 -3.76 19.61
C GLY A 111 10.80 -2.51 19.62
N TYR A 112 11.41 -2.21 20.78
CA TYR A 112 12.30 -1.07 20.92
C TYR A 112 13.64 -1.51 21.54
N SER A 113 14.74 -1.05 20.94
CA SER A 113 16.09 -1.21 21.48
C SER A 113 16.76 0.15 21.54
N ARG A 114 17.17 0.57 22.75
CA ARG A 114 17.78 1.90 23.01
C ARG A 114 16.93 3.05 22.41
N GLY A 115 15.61 2.97 22.58
CA GLY A 115 14.65 3.97 22.08
C GLY A 115 14.41 3.97 20.57
N ARG A 116 14.96 3.02 19.81
CA ARG A 116 14.74 2.89 18.36
C ARG A 116 13.87 1.68 18.05
N PRO A 117 12.94 1.79 17.11
CA PRO A 117 12.12 0.65 16.69
C PRO A 117 12.97 -0.40 15.96
N VAL A 118 12.72 -1.65 16.29
CA VAL A 118 13.48 -2.81 15.81
C VAL A 118 12.52 -3.95 15.49
N TRP A 119 12.87 -4.74 14.49
CA TRP A 119 12.18 -6.00 14.23
C TRP A 119 12.66 -7.06 15.24
N LEU A 120 11.70 -7.73 15.86
CA LEU A 120 11.90 -8.87 16.73
C LEU A 120 11.84 -10.17 15.91
N ALA A 121 12.39 -11.25 16.46
CA ALA A 121 12.33 -12.56 15.81
C ALA A 121 10.89 -12.98 15.49
N PRO A 122 10.68 -13.74 14.41
CA PRO A 122 9.35 -14.24 14.04
C PRO A 122 8.77 -15.10 15.17
N ASP A 123 7.68 -14.64 15.78
CA ASP A 123 6.99 -15.32 16.89
C ASP A 123 5.46 -15.28 16.75
N GLN A 124 4.94 -14.59 15.73
CA GLN A 124 3.52 -14.41 15.51
C GLN A 124 3.12 -14.93 14.13
N MET A 125 2.10 -15.76 14.10
CA MET A 125 1.52 -16.20 12.83
C MET A 125 0.44 -15.23 12.35
N PRO A 126 0.32 -15.00 11.03
CA PRO A 126 -0.80 -14.28 10.48
C PRO A 126 -2.14 -14.92 10.87
N THR A 127 -3.08 -14.10 11.29
CA THR A 127 -4.43 -14.55 11.62
C THR A 127 -5.29 -14.70 10.38
N VAL A 128 -6.22 -15.66 10.42
CA VAL A 128 -7.25 -15.86 9.37
C VAL A 128 -8.61 -15.67 10.02
N GLU A 129 -9.30 -14.62 9.62
CA GLU A 129 -10.65 -14.30 10.10
C GLU A 129 -11.66 -14.67 9.01
N TRP A 130 -12.62 -15.53 9.37
CA TRP A 130 -13.71 -15.95 8.49
C TRP A 130 -14.94 -15.12 8.78
N VAL A 131 -15.49 -14.51 7.75
CA VAL A 131 -16.67 -13.64 7.81
C VAL A 131 -17.76 -14.26 6.97
N ASP A 132 -18.79 -14.75 7.61
CA ASP A 132 -19.91 -15.40 6.94
C ASP A 132 -20.99 -14.37 6.52
N GLU A 133 -20.95 -13.16 7.09
CA GLU A 133 -21.85 -12.06 6.73
C GLU A 133 -21.09 -10.88 6.14
N VAL A 134 -21.42 -10.49 4.91
CA VAL A 134 -20.81 -9.35 4.21
C VAL A 134 -20.98 -8.03 4.99
N THR A 135 -22.01 -7.90 5.79
CA THR A 135 -22.31 -6.70 6.61
C THR A 135 -21.27 -6.42 7.68
N THR A 136 -20.60 -7.44 8.22
CA THR A 136 -19.57 -7.30 9.25
C THR A 136 -18.16 -7.12 8.68
N ALA A 137 -17.96 -7.42 7.40
CA ALA A 137 -16.67 -7.34 6.71
C ALA A 137 -15.97 -5.97 6.84
N PRO A 138 -16.66 -4.81 6.70
CA PRO A 138 -16.01 -3.51 6.83
C PRO A 138 -15.34 -3.30 8.19
N THR A 139 -15.97 -3.68 9.27
CA THR A 139 -15.44 -3.52 10.63
C THR A 139 -14.15 -4.32 10.82
N VAL A 140 -14.10 -5.54 10.29
CA VAL A 140 -12.94 -6.43 10.38
C VAL A 140 -11.79 -5.89 9.53
N LEU A 141 -12.06 -5.47 8.29
CA LEU A 141 -11.06 -4.95 7.36
C LEU A 141 -10.39 -3.68 7.85
N TRP A 142 -11.12 -2.80 8.56
CA TRP A 142 -10.57 -1.53 9.04
C TRP A 142 -9.94 -1.58 10.42
N ARG A 143 -9.90 -2.75 11.05
CA ARG A 143 -9.16 -2.91 12.31
C ARG A 143 -7.66 -2.71 12.07
N PRO A 144 -7.02 -1.70 12.69
CA PRO A 144 -5.59 -1.48 12.54
C PRO A 144 -4.79 -2.71 13.00
N ILE A 145 -3.63 -2.93 12.40
CA ILE A 145 -2.66 -3.91 12.86
C ILE A 145 -1.71 -3.23 13.85
N ASP A 146 -1.62 -3.75 15.07
CA ASP A 146 -0.66 -3.31 16.08
C ASP A 146 0.61 -4.15 16.00
N LEU A 147 1.62 -3.65 15.30
CA LEU A 147 2.91 -4.35 15.13
C LEU A 147 3.65 -4.63 16.44
N GLY A 148 3.27 -4.00 17.54
CA GLY A 148 3.83 -4.30 18.86
C GLY A 148 3.29 -5.59 19.48
N ARG A 149 2.14 -6.06 19.01
CA ARG A 149 1.37 -7.14 19.63
C ARG A 149 1.06 -8.31 18.72
N GLU A 150 0.92 -8.05 17.41
CA GLU A 150 0.49 -9.05 16.44
C GLU A 150 1.37 -9.08 15.19
N SER A 151 1.21 -10.14 14.39
CA SER A 151 1.78 -10.22 13.04
C SER A 151 1.37 -9.01 12.20
N GLY A 152 2.29 -8.50 11.40
CA GLY A 152 1.98 -7.39 10.48
C GLY A 152 1.11 -7.76 9.28
N VAL A 153 0.53 -8.96 9.30
CA VAL A 153 -0.28 -9.53 8.22
C VAL A 153 -1.52 -10.22 8.80
N ARG A 154 -2.66 -10.00 8.17
CA ARG A 154 -3.94 -10.63 8.51
C ARG A 154 -4.67 -11.02 7.24
N PHE A 155 -5.32 -12.19 7.26
CA PHE A 155 -6.24 -12.62 6.22
C PHE A 155 -7.67 -12.46 6.69
N VAL A 156 -8.54 -11.93 5.83
CA VAL A 156 -9.98 -11.90 6.02
C VAL A 156 -10.60 -12.64 4.84
N VAL A 157 -11.35 -13.69 5.13
CA VAL A 157 -12.03 -14.51 4.13
C VAL A 157 -13.52 -14.27 4.27
N ILE A 158 -14.12 -13.68 3.27
CA ILE A 158 -15.53 -13.30 3.23
C ILE A 158 -16.26 -14.25 2.29
N ALA A 159 -17.27 -14.94 2.82
CA ALA A 159 -18.14 -15.78 2.01
C ALA A 159 -19.13 -14.91 1.22
N GLU A 160 -19.30 -15.24 -0.07
CA GLU A 160 -20.29 -14.64 -0.95
C GLU A 160 -21.22 -15.74 -1.51
N PRO A 161 -22.43 -15.39 -1.99
CA PRO A 161 -23.33 -16.37 -2.59
C PRO A 161 -22.69 -17.15 -3.75
N SER A 162 -23.18 -18.36 -4.01
CA SER A 162 -22.79 -19.20 -5.16
C SER A 162 -21.33 -19.65 -5.12
N HIS A 163 -20.84 -20.07 -3.95
CA HIS A 163 -19.45 -20.53 -3.77
C HIS A 163 -18.41 -19.51 -4.25
N ARG A 164 -18.67 -18.24 -3.99
CA ARG A 164 -17.72 -17.16 -4.23
C ARG A 164 -17.09 -16.71 -2.92
N TRP A 165 -15.87 -16.22 -3.01
CA TRP A 165 -15.10 -15.76 -1.86
C TRP A 165 -14.34 -14.48 -2.20
N ARG A 166 -14.26 -13.60 -1.21
CA ARG A 166 -13.29 -12.52 -1.21
C ARG A 166 -12.23 -12.85 -0.16
N VAL A 167 -11.01 -13.04 -0.61
CA VAL A 167 -9.86 -13.22 0.28
C VAL A 167 -9.07 -11.93 0.29
N VAL A 168 -9.06 -11.27 1.43
CA VAL A 168 -8.37 -9.99 1.62
C VAL A 168 -7.16 -10.21 2.50
N LEU A 169 -5.99 -9.90 1.97
CA LEU A 169 -4.73 -9.82 2.70
C LEU A 169 -4.55 -8.38 3.15
N GLN A 170 -4.67 -8.13 4.45
CA GLN A 170 -4.34 -6.86 5.07
C GLN A 170 -2.88 -6.90 5.52
N VAL A 171 -2.10 -5.91 5.12
CA VAL A 171 -0.67 -5.82 5.43
C VAL A 171 -0.35 -4.45 6.00
N HIS A 172 0.31 -4.40 7.15
CA HIS A 172 0.90 -3.15 7.62
C HIS A 172 2.08 -2.77 6.74
N HIS A 173 2.10 -1.55 6.21
CA HIS A 173 3.04 -1.16 5.15
C HIS A 173 4.52 -1.13 5.59
N SER A 174 4.80 -1.20 6.90
CA SER A 174 6.17 -1.46 7.37
C SER A 174 6.67 -2.87 7.05
N VAL A 175 5.77 -3.85 6.85
CA VAL A 175 6.15 -5.25 6.58
C VAL A 175 6.65 -5.42 5.16
N CYS A 176 5.86 -5.01 4.18
CA CYS A 176 6.22 -5.12 2.78
C CYS A 176 5.43 -4.15 1.90
N ASP A 177 5.81 -4.08 0.63
CA ASP A 177 5.07 -3.35 -0.39
C ASP A 177 4.11 -4.24 -1.18
N GLY A 178 3.32 -3.60 -2.08
CA GLY A 178 2.28 -4.27 -2.84
C GLY A 178 2.78 -5.41 -3.74
N LEU A 179 3.94 -5.26 -4.38
CA LEU A 179 4.49 -6.33 -5.24
C LEU A 179 4.95 -7.53 -4.43
N ALA A 180 5.53 -7.30 -3.25
CA ALA A 180 5.90 -8.37 -2.33
C ALA A 180 4.67 -9.10 -1.76
N ALA A 181 3.56 -8.37 -1.52
CA ALA A 181 2.30 -8.98 -1.12
C ALA A 181 1.69 -9.84 -2.24
N VAL A 182 1.81 -9.44 -3.51
CA VAL A 182 1.44 -10.28 -4.66
C VAL A 182 2.24 -11.58 -4.67
N GLU A 183 3.55 -11.51 -4.40
CA GLU A 183 4.39 -12.70 -4.32
C GLU A 183 4.00 -13.60 -3.13
N TYR A 184 3.67 -13.00 -1.99
CA TYR A 184 3.17 -13.75 -0.84
C TYR A 184 1.86 -14.48 -1.16
N PHE A 185 0.92 -13.83 -1.85
CA PHE A 185 -0.28 -14.49 -2.34
C PHE A 185 0.03 -15.63 -3.33
N GLY A 186 1.00 -15.44 -4.20
CA GLY A 186 1.46 -16.51 -5.10
C GLY A 186 1.95 -17.74 -4.33
N ASP A 187 2.78 -17.53 -3.31
CA ASP A 187 3.25 -18.61 -2.44
C ASP A 187 2.12 -19.25 -1.62
N LEU A 188 1.14 -18.47 -1.16
CA LEU A 188 -0.05 -18.98 -0.47
C LEU A 188 -0.84 -19.95 -1.37
N TRP A 189 -1.13 -19.54 -2.59
CA TRP A 189 -1.90 -20.35 -3.51
C TRP A 189 -1.12 -21.57 -4.00
N ALA A 190 0.20 -21.45 -4.15
CA ALA A 190 1.07 -22.59 -4.41
C ALA A 190 1.01 -23.63 -3.26
N CYS A 191 1.05 -23.15 -2.01
CA CYS A 191 0.91 -24.04 -0.85
C CYS A 191 -0.50 -24.65 -0.74
N TYR A 192 -1.53 -23.90 -1.13
CA TYR A 192 -2.90 -24.39 -1.14
C TYR A 192 -3.11 -25.49 -2.19
N SER A 193 -2.53 -25.33 -3.39
CA SER A 193 -2.62 -26.31 -4.48
C SER A 193 -1.86 -27.60 -4.19
N ALA A 194 -0.79 -27.52 -3.40
CA ALA A 194 0.02 -28.67 -3.04
C ALA A 194 -0.75 -29.56 -2.06
N ALA A 195 -1.30 -30.65 -2.55
CA ALA A 195 -2.10 -31.62 -1.77
C ALA A 195 -1.35 -32.23 -0.56
N THR A 196 -0.05 -31.96 -0.41
CA THR A 196 0.76 -32.45 0.72
C THR A 196 1.80 -31.40 1.14
N PRO A 197 1.88 -31.01 2.43
CA PRO A 197 2.88 -30.06 2.94
C PRO A 197 4.33 -30.49 2.73
N ALA A 198 4.58 -31.78 2.49
CA ALA A 198 5.91 -32.35 2.34
C ALA A 198 6.61 -32.05 1.00
N ALA A 199 5.86 -31.71 -0.07
CA ALA A 199 6.42 -31.47 -1.39
C ALA A 199 7.11 -30.09 -1.55
N PHE A 200 6.91 -29.16 -0.60
CA PHE A 200 7.43 -27.80 -0.64
C PHE A 200 8.56 -27.54 0.37
N ARG A 201 9.53 -28.44 0.46
CA ARG A 201 10.82 -28.12 1.06
C ARG A 201 11.68 -27.38 0.04
N SER A 202 11.36 -26.13 -0.25
CA SER A 202 12.38 -25.23 -0.79
C SER A 202 13.30 -24.86 0.36
N PRO A 203 14.62 -25.05 0.26
CA PRO A 203 15.52 -24.58 1.30
C PRO A 203 15.30 -23.08 1.45
N ALA A 204 14.88 -22.66 2.64
CA ALA A 204 14.86 -21.26 3.01
C ALA A 204 16.30 -20.77 2.89
N ARG A 205 16.68 -20.27 1.75
CA ARG A 205 17.89 -19.44 1.66
C ARG A 205 17.65 -18.31 2.63
N PRO A 206 18.53 -18.12 3.63
CA PRO A 206 18.37 -17.01 4.55
C PRO A 206 18.27 -15.76 3.69
N ALA A 207 17.12 -15.11 3.76
CA ALA A 207 16.90 -13.89 3.03
C ALA A 207 18.02 -12.94 3.42
N ARG A 208 18.72 -12.41 2.45
CA ARG A 208 19.59 -11.27 2.64
C ARG A 208 18.67 -10.11 2.96
N LEU A 209 18.25 -10.01 4.23
CA LEU A 209 17.25 -9.09 4.77
C LEU A 209 17.70 -7.63 4.76
N VAL A 210 18.87 -7.35 4.21
CA VAL A 210 19.42 -6.00 4.18
C VAL A 210 19.93 -5.76 2.78
N ARG A 211 19.21 -4.94 2.02
CA ARG A 211 19.88 -4.16 0.99
C ARG A 211 20.80 -3.20 1.74
N ALA A 212 22.10 -3.32 1.53
CA ALA A 212 23.03 -2.28 1.97
C ALA A 212 22.49 -0.93 1.45
N PRO A 213 22.58 0.15 2.25
CA PRO A 213 22.25 1.47 1.75
C PRO A 213 22.96 1.64 0.40
N THR A 214 22.20 1.94 -0.64
CA THR A 214 22.75 2.29 -1.93
C THR A 214 23.77 3.39 -1.68
N ALA A 215 24.98 3.23 -2.20
CA ALA A 215 26.00 4.26 -2.11
C ALA A 215 25.37 5.58 -2.57
N PRO A 216 25.63 6.71 -1.88
CA PRO A 216 25.08 8.00 -2.27
C PRO A 216 25.43 8.21 -3.74
N VAL A 217 24.40 8.42 -4.56
CA VAL A 217 24.57 8.81 -5.96
C VAL A 217 25.39 10.09 -5.94
N ALA A 218 26.53 10.07 -6.66
CA ALA A 218 27.46 11.19 -6.71
C ALA A 218 26.70 12.51 -6.93
N ALA A 219 26.90 13.46 -6.02
CA ALA A 219 26.31 14.78 -6.07
C ALA A 219 26.89 15.57 -7.26
N GLY A 220 26.37 15.30 -8.46
CA GLY A 220 26.84 15.91 -9.71
C GLY A 220 25.76 16.06 -10.77
N SER A 221 24.55 15.57 -10.51
CA SER A 221 23.45 15.71 -11.45
C SER A 221 22.81 17.09 -11.30
N HIS A 222 22.73 17.83 -12.41
CA HIS A 222 22.00 19.09 -12.50
C HIS A 222 20.60 18.93 -11.91
N LEU A 223 20.25 19.83 -10.96
CA LEU A 223 18.93 19.90 -10.38
C LEU A 223 17.92 20.25 -11.48
N THR A 224 17.16 19.29 -11.92
CA THR A 224 16.08 19.50 -12.89
C THR A 224 14.82 20.00 -12.19
N HIS A 225 13.84 20.47 -12.96
CA HIS A 225 12.55 20.93 -12.45
C HIS A 225 11.86 19.85 -11.60
N GLU A 226 11.98 18.57 -11.97
CA GLU A 226 11.42 17.43 -11.24
C GLU A 226 12.16 17.15 -9.93
N SER A 227 13.49 17.28 -9.91
CA SER A 227 14.26 17.18 -8.67
C SER A 227 13.96 18.34 -7.72
N LEU A 228 13.67 19.53 -8.26
CA LEU A 228 13.20 20.66 -7.47
C LEU A 228 11.80 20.46 -6.91
N ALA A 229 10.89 19.79 -7.63
CA ALA A 229 9.57 19.42 -7.12
C ALA A 229 9.69 18.50 -5.91
N PHE A 230 10.67 17.59 -5.90
CA PHE A 230 10.99 16.77 -4.74
C PHE A 230 11.58 17.57 -3.57
N ALA A 231 12.48 18.50 -3.84
CA ALA A 231 13.07 19.40 -2.84
C ALA A 231 12.07 20.44 -2.30
N ARG A 232 11.05 20.79 -3.08
CA ARG A 232 9.93 21.67 -2.72
C ARG A 232 8.86 20.95 -1.89
N PHE A 233 9.24 20.02 -1.05
CA PHE A 233 8.34 19.30 -0.15
C PHE A 233 7.55 20.24 0.78
N PHE A 234 8.05 21.44 0.99
CA PHE A 234 7.49 22.55 1.76
C PHE A 234 7.66 23.83 0.91
N PRO A 235 6.74 24.63 0.71
CA PRO A 235 5.52 25.15 1.32
C PRO A 235 4.39 25.48 0.32
N GLU A 236 4.26 24.81 -0.81
CA GLU A 236 3.21 25.16 -1.75
C GLU A 236 1.86 24.63 -1.27
N LYS A 237 0.82 25.47 -1.38
CA LYS A 237 -0.55 25.07 -1.08
C LYS A 237 -1.04 24.09 -2.12
N LEU A 238 -0.80 22.81 -1.86
CA LEU A 238 -1.34 21.72 -2.70
C LEU A 238 -2.84 21.63 -2.48
N ALA A 239 -3.57 21.42 -3.56
CA ALA A 239 -4.99 21.17 -3.49
C ALA A 239 -5.25 19.80 -2.83
N ARG A 240 -6.17 19.81 -1.88
CA ARG A 240 -6.79 18.59 -1.35
C ARG A 240 -8.07 18.32 -2.14
N PRO A 241 -8.52 17.07 -2.28
CA PRO A 241 -9.88 16.82 -2.73
C PRO A 241 -10.87 17.62 -1.87
N GLY A 242 -11.66 18.47 -2.51
CA GLY A 242 -12.58 19.39 -1.83
C GLY A 242 -13.76 18.64 -1.20
N THR A 243 -14.27 19.17 -0.08
CA THR A 243 -15.48 18.67 0.57
C THR A 243 -16.67 19.56 0.23
N THR A 244 -17.83 18.97 -0.03
CA THR A 244 -19.10 19.70 -0.09
C THR A 244 -19.76 19.66 1.29
N THR A 245 -20.61 20.66 1.60
CA THR A 245 -21.42 20.67 2.85
C THR A 245 -22.31 19.43 2.95
N ALA A 246 -22.87 18.95 1.84
CA ALA A 246 -23.65 17.71 1.78
C ALA A 246 -22.81 16.47 2.12
N ALA A 247 -21.54 16.40 1.68
CA ALA A 247 -20.65 15.30 1.98
C ALA A 247 -20.24 15.30 3.48
N ALA A 248 -20.04 16.47 4.07
CA ALA A 248 -19.74 16.59 5.49
C ALA A 248 -20.89 16.09 6.39
N HIS A 249 -22.14 16.33 6.00
CA HIS A 249 -23.31 15.79 6.73
C HIS A 249 -23.49 14.27 6.52
N ALA A 250 -23.21 13.76 5.30
CA ALA A 250 -23.30 12.33 5.02
C ALA A 250 -22.20 11.50 5.71
N ALA A 251 -21.07 12.12 6.05
CA ALA A 251 -19.98 11.46 6.79
C ALA A 251 -20.37 11.06 8.23
N LEU A 252 -21.40 11.68 8.80
CA LEU A 252 -21.94 11.37 10.13
C LEU A 252 -22.89 10.15 10.12
N SER A 253 -23.29 9.68 8.96
CA SER A 253 -24.14 8.49 8.84
C SER A 253 -23.29 7.22 9.02
N ASN A 254 -23.58 6.43 10.02
CA ASN A 254 -22.95 5.14 10.36
C ASN A 254 -23.23 4.08 9.28
N SER A 255 -22.72 4.22 8.07
CA SER A 255 -22.86 3.16 7.09
C SER A 255 -21.65 2.21 7.17
N LEU A 256 -21.94 0.93 7.33
CA LEU A 256 -21.01 -0.21 7.38
C LEU A 256 -20.35 -0.51 6.02
N ARG A 257 -20.33 0.43 5.07
CA ARG A 257 -19.74 0.22 3.74
C ARG A 257 -18.22 0.31 3.82
N THR A 258 -17.54 -0.53 3.03
CA THR A 258 -16.10 -0.40 2.81
C THR A 258 -15.82 0.98 2.23
N PRO A 259 -14.84 1.73 2.74
CA PRO A 259 -14.53 3.07 2.23
C PRO A 259 -13.80 3.05 0.88
N TYR A 260 -13.53 1.88 0.32
CA TYR A 260 -12.98 1.73 -1.01
C TYR A 260 -13.97 1.04 -1.96
N GLU A 261 -13.86 1.36 -3.22
CA GLU A 261 -14.61 0.73 -4.31
C GLU A 261 -13.65 -0.02 -5.23
N THR A 262 -14.13 -1.13 -5.79
CA THR A 262 -13.39 -1.96 -6.72
C THR A 262 -14.12 -2.05 -8.06
N PHE A 263 -13.39 -1.85 -9.14
CA PHE A 263 -13.90 -1.87 -10.51
C PHE A 263 -13.10 -2.86 -11.35
N GLU A 264 -13.79 -3.54 -12.25
CA GLU A 264 -13.21 -4.41 -13.25
C GLU A 264 -13.61 -3.90 -14.64
N PHE A 265 -12.63 -3.72 -15.50
CA PHE A 265 -12.87 -3.33 -16.88
C PHE A 265 -12.92 -4.57 -17.77
N SER A 266 -13.72 -4.52 -18.82
CA SER A 266 -13.79 -5.61 -19.80
C SER A 266 -12.43 -5.86 -20.47
N SER A 267 -12.19 -7.07 -20.96
CA SER A 267 -10.97 -7.40 -21.71
C SER A 267 -10.82 -6.52 -22.96
N ALA A 268 -11.95 -6.24 -23.65
CA ALA A 268 -11.98 -5.37 -24.82
C ALA A 268 -11.54 -3.95 -24.49
N PHE A 269 -12.10 -3.34 -23.45
CA PHE A 269 -11.69 -2.01 -22.97
C PHE A 269 -10.22 -2.00 -22.54
N SER A 270 -9.79 -3.00 -21.77
CA SER A 270 -8.42 -3.09 -21.29
C SER A 270 -7.40 -3.22 -22.42
N LEU A 271 -7.77 -3.91 -23.49
CA LEU A 271 -6.96 -4.01 -24.72
C LEU A 271 -6.93 -2.68 -25.48
N ALA A 272 -8.10 -2.04 -25.67
CA ALA A 272 -8.21 -0.76 -26.36
C ALA A 272 -7.35 0.31 -25.66
N LEU A 273 -7.43 0.42 -24.33
CA LEU A 273 -6.67 1.38 -23.54
C LEU A 273 -5.15 1.13 -23.65
N ARG A 274 -4.70 -0.14 -23.54
CA ARG A 274 -3.28 -0.49 -23.74
C ARG A 274 -2.81 -0.17 -25.16
N SER A 275 -3.63 -0.44 -26.17
CA SER A 275 -3.32 -0.15 -27.56
C SER A 275 -3.22 1.35 -27.81
N ALA A 276 -4.13 2.15 -27.22
CA ALA A 276 -4.08 3.61 -27.29
C ALA A 276 -2.81 4.17 -26.66
N ALA A 277 -2.45 3.70 -25.46
CA ALA A 277 -1.21 4.07 -24.76
C ALA A 277 0.04 3.71 -25.60
N SER A 278 0.07 2.51 -26.19
CA SER A 278 1.17 2.05 -27.05
C SER A 278 1.32 2.91 -28.30
N ARG A 279 0.21 3.23 -28.98
CA ARG A 279 0.24 4.12 -30.17
C ARG A 279 0.78 5.51 -29.84
N ALA A 280 0.46 6.03 -28.65
CA ALA A 280 0.97 7.32 -28.16
C ALA A 280 2.38 7.23 -27.57
N SER A 281 3.03 6.05 -27.56
CA SER A 281 4.36 5.83 -26.98
C SER A 281 4.44 6.21 -25.49
N VAL A 282 3.36 5.98 -24.73
CA VAL A 282 3.25 6.18 -23.30
C VAL A 282 2.90 4.89 -22.58
N THR A 283 3.11 4.84 -21.27
CA THR A 283 2.71 3.67 -20.48
C THR A 283 1.25 3.77 -20.02
N LEU A 284 0.63 2.62 -19.74
CA LEU A 284 -0.69 2.60 -19.11
C LEU A 284 -0.71 3.40 -17.79
N ASN A 285 0.40 3.38 -17.04
CA ASN A 285 0.54 4.14 -15.81
C ASN A 285 0.43 5.66 -16.05
N ASP A 286 1.04 6.16 -17.12
CA ASP A 286 1.00 7.59 -17.45
C ASP A 286 -0.43 8.03 -17.79
N VAL A 287 -1.18 7.19 -18.53
CA VAL A 287 -2.59 7.41 -18.85
C VAL A 287 -3.46 7.42 -17.58
N VAL A 288 -3.24 6.45 -16.67
CA VAL A 288 -4.00 6.39 -15.41
C VAL A 288 -3.72 7.61 -14.53
N ILE A 289 -2.46 8.04 -14.42
CA ILE A 289 -2.11 9.23 -13.64
C ILE A 289 -2.78 10.48 -14.24
N ALA A 290 -2.78 10.62 -15.57
CA ALA A 290 -3.45 11.72 -16.26
C ALA A 290 -4.96 11.72 -15.97
N ALA A 291 -5.61 10.55 -16.05
CA ALA A 291 -7.04 10.40 -15.76
C ALA A 291 -7.38 10.78 -14.31
N VAL A 292 -6.55 10.34 -13.36
CA VAL A 292 -6.72 10.70 -11.94
C VAL A 292 -6.52 12.20 -11.72
N MET A 293 -5.54 12.84 -12.36
CA MET A 293 -5.32 14.29 -12.23
C MET A 293 -6.51 15.07 -12.78
N GLN A 294 -7.03 14.71 -13.95
CA GLN A 294 -8.23 15.35 -14.51
C GLN A 294 -9.46 15.14 -13.63
N ALA A 295 -9.69 13.92 -13.16
CA ALA A 295 -10.81 13.62 -12.26
C ALA A 295 -10.74 14.44 -10.95
N LEU A 296 -9.55 14.62 -10.37
CA LEU A 296 -9.37 15.44 -9.18
C LEU A 296 -9.59 16.93 -9.41
N LEU A 297 -9.21 17.44 -10.58
CA LEU A 297 -9.51 18.84 -10.97
C LEU A 297 -11.01 19.06 -11.13
N ALA A 298 -11.67 18.16 -11.87
CA ALA A 298 -13.12 18.20 -12.05
C ALA A 298 -13.87 18.06 -10.73
N TRP A 299 -13.40 17.15 -9.85
CA TRP A 299 -13.91 17.01 -8.48
C TRP A 299 -13.85 18.32 -7.71
N ASN A 300 -12.67 18.96 -7.71
CA ASN A 300 -12.46 20.20 -6.97
C ASN A 300 -13.24 21.36 -7.53
N ALA A 301 -13.38 21.45 -8.86
CA ALA A 301 -14.22 22.44 -9.50
C ALA A 301 -15.71 22.27 -9.12
N ALA A 302 -16.22 21.03 -9.15
CA ALA A 302 -17.57 20.70 -8.73
C ALA A 302 -17.82 20.93 -7.23
N ALA A 303 -16.77 20.87 -6.39
CA ALA A 303 -16.85 21.17 -4.97
C ALA A 303 -16.71 22.68 -4.65
N GLY A 304 -16.56 23.55 -5.66
CA GLY A 304 -16.34 24.99 -5.46
C GLY A 304 -14.93 25.36 -4.95
N HIS A 305 -13.98 24.43 -5.04
CA HIS A 305 -12.61 24.60 -4.59
C HIS A 305 -11.62 24.38 -5.75
N PRO A 306 -11.56 25.25 -6.77
CA PRO A 306 -10.69 25.06 -7.92
C PRO A 306 -9.24 24.90 -7.48
N ALA A 307 -8.61 23.85 -7.94
CA ALA A 307 -7.24 23.52 -7.61
C ALA A 307 -6.28 24.24 -8.55
N LYS A 308 -5.34 24.98 -8.01
CA LYS A 308 -4.26 25.60 -8.82
C LYS A 308 -3.14 24.61 -9.14
N ARG A 309 -2.89 23.65 -8.25
CA ARG A 309 -1.85 22.63 -8.40
C ARG A 309 -2.28 21.32 -7.78
N ILE A 310 -2.04 20.24 -8.49
CA ILE A 310 -2.25 18.87 -8.02
C ILE A 310 -0.91 18.16 -7.98
N ARG A 311 -0.67 17.41 -6.91
CA ARG A 311 0.47 16.50 -6.77
C ARG A 311 -0.02 15.08 -6.59
N VAL A 312 0.44 14.19 -7.45
CA VAL A 312 0.26 12.75 -7.31
C VAL A 312 1.53 12.12 -6.76
N ASN A 313 1.40 11.35 -5.68
CA ASN A 313 2.45 10.45 -5.21
C ASN A 313 2.40 9.15 -6.00
N MET A 314 3.47 8.84 -6.69
CA MET A 314 3.66 7.64 -7.48
C MET A 314 4.67 6.71 -6.78
N PRO A 315 4.23 5.59 -6.18
CA PRO A 315 5.14 4.56 -5.69
C PRO A 315 5.90 3.91 -6.85
N VAL A 316 7.21 3.73 -6.68
CA VAL A 316 8.11 3.15 -7.70
C VAL A 316 8.84 1.97 -7.09
N SER A 317 8.75 0.81 -7.73
CA SER A 317 9.53 -0.37 -7.31
C SER A 317 11.00 -0.18 -7.64
N LEU A 318 11.85 -0.48 -6.67
CA LEU A 318 13.31 -0.45 -6.82
C LEU A 318 13.90 -1.84 -7.08
N ARG A 319 13.04 -2.85 -7.19
CA ARG A 319 13.44 -4.23 -7.48
C ARG A 319 14.05 -4.35 -8.87
N SER A 320 15.11 -5.11 -8.96
CA SER A 320 15.64 -5.52 -10.27
C SER A 320 14.59 -6.37 -11.01
N PRO A 321 14.51 -6.27 -12.34
CA PRO A 321 13.63 -7.12 -13.14
C PRO A 321 13.85 -8.61 -12.81
N GLY A 322 12.75 -9.34 -12.58
CA GLY A 322 12.82 -10.76 -12.24
C GLY A 322 13.28 -11.08 -10.81
N ALA A 323 13.67 -10.10 -10.01
CA ALA A 323 14.04 -10.33 -8.60
C ALA A 323 12.83 -10.88 -7.83
N ARG A 324 13.05 -11.98 -7.14
CA ARG A 324 12.08 -12.64 -6.26
C ARG A 324 12.70 -12.84 -4.90
N GLY A 325 11.90 -12.70 -3.85
CA GLY A 325 12.40 -12.86 -2.49
C GLY A 325 11.27 -12.95 -1.48
N PRO A 326 11.60 -13.05 -0.19
CA PRO A 326 10.62 -12.92 0.87
C PRO A 326 10.00 -11.52 0.86
N ALA A 327 8.80 -11.40 1.42
CA ALA A 327 8.09 -10.14 1.50
C ALA A 327 8.92 -9.10 2.27
N CYS A 328 9.20 -7.97 1.62
CA CYS A 328 9.90 -6.82 2.19
C CYS A 328 9.54 -5.55 1.43
N ASN A 329 9.88 -4.39 1.96
CA ASN A 329 9.78 -3.13 1.25
C ASN A 329 11.04 -2.92 0.37
N ASP A 330 10.83 -2.76 -0.94
CA ASP A 330 11.87 -2.38 -1.89
C ASP A 330 11.29 -1.41 -2.93
N MET A 331 10.91 -0.23 -2.42
CA MET A 331 10.24 0.82 -3.18
C MET A 331 10.64 2.20 -2.68
N GLY A 332 10.47 3.19 -3.52
CA GLY A 332 10.57 4.61 -3.21
C GLY A 332 9.34 5.37 -3.69
N TYR A 333 9.31 6.67 -3.44
CA TYR A 333 8.25 7.57 -3.90
C TYR A 333 8.78 8.58 -4.89
N ALA A 334 8.00 8.81 -5.94
CA ALA A 334 8.16 9.95 -6.83
C ALA A 334 6.89 10.81 -6.78
N PHE A 335 7.04 12.09 -7.06
CA PHE A 335 5.96 13.05 -7.01
C PHE A 335 5.84 13.76 -8.36
N LEU A 336 4.62 13.81 -8.89
CA LEU A 336 4.30 14.47 -10.14
C LEU A 336 3.38 15.65 -9.85
N ASP A 337 3.85 16.85 -10.13
CA ASP A 337 3.11 18.09 -9.94
C ASP A 337 2.59 18.59 -11.28
N ARG A 338 1.32 19.01 -11.32
CA ARG A 338 0.73 19.68 -12.48
C ARG A 338 -0.16 20.81 -12.02
N THR A 339 -0.14 21.91 -12.78
CA THR A 339 -1.10 23.01 -12.61
C THR A 339 -2.42 22.69 -13.30
N SER A 340 -3.45 23.48 -13.03
CA SER A 340 -4.72 23.39 -13.76
C SER A 340 -4.51 23.54 -15.27
N ASP A 341 -3.61 24.43 -15.67
CA ASP A 341 -3.35 24.75 -17.08
C ASP A 341 -2.66 23.59 -17.80
N ASP A 342 -1.75 22.87 -17.11
CA ASP A 342 -1.13 21.63 -17.64
C ASP A 342 -2.16 20.53 -17.94
N CYS A 343 -3.32 20.58 -17.28
CA CYS A 343 -4.34 19.54 -17.34
C CYS A 343 -5.49 19.86 -18.33
N THR A 344 -5.40 20.94 -19.09
CA THR A 344 -6.45 21.36 -20.05
C THR A 344 -6.58 20.39 -21.23
N SER A 345 -5.48 19.76 -21.65
CA SER A 345 -5.45 18.75 -22.70
C SER A 345 -5.01 17.41 -22.14
N PHE A 346 -5.85 16.39 -22.24
CA PHE A 346 -5.53 15.04 -21.74
C PHE A 346 -4.28 14.46 -22.40
N CYS A 347 -4.14 14.66 -23.71
CA CYS A 347 -2.98 14.18 -24.45
C CYS A 347 -1.69 14.87 -23.99
N ARG A 348 -1.64 16.19 -23.95
CA ARG A 348 -0.47 16.95 -23.48
C ARG A 348 -0.10 16.57 -22.05
N LEU A 349 -1.11 16.45 -21.18
CA LEU A 349 -0.92 15.99 -19.80
C LEU A 349 -0.25 14.62 -19.77
N THR A 350 -0.79 13.65 -20.52
CA THR A 350 -0.26 12.28 -20.58
C THR A 350 1.19 12.25 -21.08
N LEU A 351 1.51 12.99 -22.15
CA LEU A 351 2.88 13.09 -22.68
C LEU A 351 3.84 13.73 -21.68
N SER A 352 3.41 14.79 -20.98
CA SER A 352 4.23 15.43 -19.96
C SER A 352 4.50 14.51 -18.76
N ILE A 353 3.51 13.71 -18.36
CA ILE A 353 3.66 12.68 -17.32
C ILE A 353 4.63 11.59 -17.80
N ALA A 354 4.48 11.10 -19.03
CA ALA A 354 5.36 10.08 -19.60
C ALA A 354 6.82 10.54 -19.67
N THR A 355 7.05 11.80 -20.00
CA THR A 355 8.39 12.40 -19.99
C THR A 355 8.97 12.42 -18.57
N ALA A 356 8.19 12.88 -17.59
CA ALA A 356 8.61 12.89 -16.19
C ALA A 356 8.84 11.47 -15.64
N SER A 357 7.97 10.51 -15.97
CA SER A 357 8.10 9.11 -15.54
C SER A 357 9.37 8.47 -16.08
N ARG A 358 9.70 8.68 -17.36
CA ARG A 358 10.94 8.21 -17.97
C ARG A 358 12.17 8.81 -17.30
N TRP A 359 12.14 10.13 -17.02
CA TRP A 359 13.21 10.80 -16.31
C TRP A 359 13.42 10.26 -14.90
N ILE A 360 12.31 10.05 -14.13
CA ILE A 360 12.34 9.46 -12.79
C ILE A 360 13.00 8.07 -12.81
N GLN A 361 12.65 7.24 -13.78
CA GLN A 361 13.22 5.91 -13.93
C GLN A 361 14.72 5.95 -14.32
N ALA A 362 15.08 6.76 -15.32
CA ALA A 362 16.46 6.88 -15.80
C ALA A 362 17.41 7.38 -14.71
N ASN A 363 16.95 8.31 -13.85
CA ASN A 363 17.74 8.91 -12.79
C ASN A 363 17.54 8.25 -11.42
N ARG A 364 16.74 7.17 -11.33
CA ARG A 364 16.41 6.50 -10.06
C ARG A 364 15.89 7.46 -8.99
N ALA A 365 15.17 8.50 -9.40
CA ALA A 365 14.80 9.62 -8.53
C ALA A 365 13.91 9.22 -7.34
N ALA A 366 13.22 8.08 -7.42
CA ALA A 366 12.46 7.53 -6.30
C ALA A 366 13.35 7.12 -5.10
N GLU A 367 14.65 6.88 -5.31
CA GLU A 367 15.60 6.59 -4.24
C GLU A 367 15.94 7.82 -3.39
N TRP A 368 15.87 9.02 -3.97
CA TRP A 368 16.15 10.27 -3.25
C TRP A 368 15.19 10.50 -2.07
N PHE A 369 13.96 9.97 -2.19
CA PHE A 369 13.04 9.95 -1.07
C PHE A 369 13.58 9.13 0.11
N LEU A 370 14.18 7.96 -0.18
CA LEU A 370 14.77 7.11 0.85
C LEU A 370 16.00 7.75 1.50
N ASP A 371 16.83 8.45 0.71
CA ASP A 371 17.97 9.19 1.23
C ASP A 371 17.53 10.32 2.15
N THR A 372 16.49 11.05 1.76
CA THR A 372 15.87 12.08 2.62
C THR A 372 15.35 11.48 3.93
N LEU A 373 14.66 10.35 3.85
CA LEU A 373 14.19 9.63 5.04
C LEU A 373 15.34 9.12 5.91
N ALA A 374 16.44 8.67 5.31
CA ALA A 374 17.62 8.23 6.05
C ALA A 374 18.22 9.36 6.88
N VAL A 375 18.25 10.57 6.34
CA VAL A 375 18.68 11.79 7.08
C VAL A 375 17.71 12.11 8.20
N LEU A 376 16.40 12.14 7.91
CA LEU A 376 15.35 12.44 8.90
C LEU A 376 15.29 11.39 10.03
N SER A 377 15.53 10.13 9.71
CA SER A 377 15.52 9.03 10.69
C SER A 377 16.65 9.11 11.72
N ARG A 378 17.69 9.93 11.47
CA ARG A 378 18.71 10.23 12.47
C ARG A 378 18.14 11.06 13.63
N ARG A 379 17.02 11.76 13.41
CA ARG A 379 16.29 12.58 14.37
C ARG A 379 14.82 12.13 14.43
N PRO A 380 14.49 11.04 15.14
CA PRO A 380 13.14 10.45 15.14
C PRO A 380 12.03 11.43 15.52
N TRP A 381 12.31 12.39 16.40
CA TRP A 381 11.37 13.44 16.79
C TRP A 381 10.96 14.34 15.61
N LEU A 382 11.90 14.63 14.67
CA LEU A 382 11.61 15.44 13.49
C LEU A 382 10.67 14.67 12.53
N LEU A 383 10.92 13.39 12.32
CA LEU A 383 10.04 12.54 11.54
C LEU A 383 8.65 12.47 12.17
N TRP A 384 8.57 12.36 13.50
CA TRP A 384 7.31 12.40 14.23
C TRP A 384 6.56 13.71 14.02
N VAL A 385 7.23 14.86 14.14
CA VAL A 385 6.63 16.19 13.88
C VAL A 385 6.09 16.26 12.46
N ILE A 386 6.91 15.92 11.44
CA ILE A 386 6.52 15.98 10.03
C ILE A 386 5.30 15.13 9.75
N THR A 387 5.24 13.93 10.30
CA THR A 387 4.09 13.03 10.08
C THR A 387 2.83 13.55 10.78
N ARG A 388 2.93 14.39 11.81
CA ARG A 388 1.79 14.95 12.57
C ARG A 388 1.30 16.30 12.04
N LEU A 389 2.07 16.98 11.21
CA LEU A 389 1.63 18.24 10.62
C LEU A 389 0.39 17.99 9.72
N PRO A 390 -0.64 18.85 9.80
CA PRO A 390 -1.86 18.73 9.00
C PRO A 390 -1.67 19.26 7.58
N ILE A 391 -0.57 18.87 6.93
CA ILE A 391 -0.21 19.32 5.58
C ILE A 391 -0.60 18.29 4.53
N CYS A 392 -0.95 18.79 3.35
CA CYS A 392 -1.17 17.95 2.17
C CYS A 392 0.19 17.74 1.48
N LEU A 393 0.77 16.56 1.65
CA LEU A 393 2.02 16.19 0.96
C LEU A 393 1.78 15.74 -0.47
N SER A 394 0.60 15.21 -0.75
CA SER A 394 0.11 14.86 -2.08
C SER A 394 -1.40 14.93 -2.12
N THR A 395 -1.97 15.33 -3.25
CA THR A 395 -3.42 15.37 -3.47
C THR A 395 -4.00 13.95 -3.49
N ALA A 396 -3.29 13.03 -4.14
CA ALA A 396 -3.63 11.62 -4.17
C ALA A 396 -2.39 10.73 -4.26
N VAL A 397 -2.57 9.44 -3.95
CA VAL A 397 -1.62 8.36 -4.27
C VAL A 397 -2.15 7.62 -5.50
N VAL A 398 -1.30 7.40 -6.51
CA VAL A 398 -1.62 6.54 -7.65
C VAL A 398 -0.58 5.43 -7.74
N SER A 399 -1.01 4.22 -7.48
CA SER A 399 -0.19 3.01 -7.51
C SER A 399 -0.56 2.15 -8.71
N ASN A 400 0.43 1.51 -9.31
CA ASN A 400 0.22 0.54 -10.38
C ASN A 400 1.10 -0.68 -10.13
N LEU A 401 0.49 -1.82 -9.88
CA LEU A 401 1.20 -3.08 -9.69
C LEU A 401 1.53 -3.78 -11.03
N GLY A 402 1.07 -3.22 -12.15
CA GLY A 402 1.27 -3.79 -13.48
C GLY A 402 0.52 -5.11 -13.68
N ASN A 403 1.03 -5.94 -14.57
CA ASN A 403 0.49 -7.28 -14.78
C ASN A 403 0.96 -8.22 -13.67
N VAL A 404 0.05 -8.58 -12.77
CA VAL A 404 0.34 -9.46 -11.61
C VAL A 404 0.24 -10.94 -11.95
N THR A 405 -0.41 -11.30 -13.06
CA THR A 405 -0.63 -12.70 -13.46
C THR A 405 0.67 -13.51 -13.55
N PRO A 406 1.74 -13.02 -14.22
CA PRO A 406 3.00 -13.78 -14.31
C PRO A 406 3.68 -13.95 -12.94
N ARG A 407 3.55 -12.96 -12.03
CA ARG A 407 4.14 -13.04 -10.67
C ARG A 407 3.45 -14.10 -9.82
N LEU A 408 2.11 -14.13 -9.86
CA LEU A 408 1.32 -15.13 -9.15
C LEU A 408 1.64 -16.55 -9.65
N ARG A 409 1.64 -16.75 -10.97
CA ARG A 409 1.88 -18.07 -11.57
C ARG A 409 3.29 -18.58 -11.36
N ALA A 410 4.27 -17.72 -11.47
CA ALA A 410 5.67 -18.12 -11.31
C ALA A 410 6.00 -18.65 -9.90
N ARG A 411 5.15 -18.40 -8.90
CA ARG A 411 5.25 -18.97 -7.55
C ARG A 411 4.54 -20.31 -7.44
N ALA A 412 3.47 -20.50 -8.20
CA ALA A 412 2.70 -21.74 -8.20
C ALA A 412 3.42 -22.91 -8.91
N HIS A 413 4.33 -22.58 -9.84
CA HIS A 413 5.07 -23.59 -10.60
C HIS A 413 6.56 -23.50 -10.26
N PRO A 414 7.15 -24.47 -9.54
CA PRO A 414 8.57 -24.50 -9.24
C PRO A 414 9.43 -24.53 -10.51
N PRO A 415 10.68 -24.00 -10.47
CA PRO A 415 11.60 -24.09 -11.58
C PRO A 415 11.82 -25.56 -12.01
N GLY A 416 11.64 -25.86 -13.29
CA GLY A 416 11.80 -27.21 -13.84
C GLY A 416 10.48 -27.94 -14.15
N HIS A 417 9.35 -27.43 -13.72
CA HIS A 417 8.05 -27.90 -14.21
C HIS A 417 7.59 -26.98 -15.32
N ALA A 418 7.24 -27.58 -16.47
CA ALA A 418 6.70 -26.82 -17.60
C ALA A 418 5.43 -26.08 -17.10
N ASP A 419 5.47 -24.76 -17.13
CA ASP A 419 4.26 -23.96 -16.97
C ASP A 419 3.41 -24.19 -18.24
N PRO A 420 2.25 -24.90 -18.15
CA PRO A 420 1.40 -25.17 -19.31
C PRO A 420 0.98 -23.87 -20.02
N PHE A 421 1.07 -22.76 -19.31
CA PHE A 421 0.75 -21.43 -19.78
C PHE A 421 1.88 -20.75 -20.52
N ALA A 422 3.13 -20.88 -20.06
CA ALA A 422 4.28 -20.37 -20.79
C ALA A 422 4.36 -21.05 -22.16
N GLN A 423 4.02 -22.34 -22.21
CA GLN A 423 3.95 -23.11 -23.43
C GLN A 423 2.79 -22.68 -24.35
N SER A 424 1.60 -22.36 -23.77
CA SER A 424 0.47 -21.83 -24.54
C SER A 424 0.74 -20.44 -25.11
N ILE A 425 1.49 -19.58 -24.41
CA ILE A 425 1.93 -18.28 -24.91
C ILE A 425 2.93 -18.48 -26.06
N ALA A 426 3.90 -19.38 -25.91
CA ALA A 426 4.87 -19.73 -26.93
C ALA A 426 4.20 -20.33 -28.19
N ASP A 427 3.12 -21.10 -27.99
CA ASP A 427 2.32 -21.72 -29.04
C ASP A 427 1.29 -20.77 -29.68
N GLY A 428 1.24 -19.49 -29.28
CA GLY A 428 0.27 -18.50 -29.79
C GLY A 428 -1.19 -18.80 -29.41
N LYS A 429 -1.43 -19.70 -28.46
CA LYS A 429 -2.77 -20.04 -27.97
C LYS A 429 -3.27 -18.95 -27.02
N GLN A 430 -4.57 -18.69 -27.08
CA GLN A 430 -5.21 -17.77 -26.15
C GLN A 430 -5.08 -18.32 -24.72
N VAL A 431 -4.32 -17.59 -23.89
CA VAL A 431 -4.11 -17.96 -22.49
C VAL A 431 -5.43 -17.76 -21.75
N PRO A 432 -5.93 -18.73 -20.98
CA PRO A 432 -7.11 -18.53 -20.16
C PRO A 432 -6.94 -17.30 -19.29
N ASP A 433 -7.90 -16.37 -19.32
CA ASP A 433 -7.89 -15.12 -18.55
C ASP A 433 -7.89 -15.33 -17.03
N GLN A 434 -8.09 -16.57 -16.60
CA GLN A 434 -8.31 -16.92 -15.20
C GLN A 434 -7.35 -18.03 -14.76
N TRP A 435 -6.86 -17.95 -13.54
CA TRP A 435 -5.92 -18.91 -12.96
C TRP A 435 -6.66 -19.88 -12.05
N ASN A 436 -6.57 -21.17 -12.33
CA ASN A 436 -7.03 -22.22 -11.45
C ASN A 436 -5.99 -22.48 -10.35
N VAL A 437 -6.37 -22.18 -9.11
CA VAL A 437 -5.55 -22.45 -7.92
C VAL A 437 -5.58 -23.93 -7.59
N ALA A 438 -6.74 -24.56 -7.74
CA ALA A 438 -7.01 -26.00 -7.63
C ALA A 438 -7.93 -26.42 -8.78
N ALA A 439 -8.22 -27.70 -8.91
CA ALA A 439 -9.03 -28.22 -10.01
C ALA A 439 -10.39 -27.48 -10.16
N ASP A 440 -10.98 -27.08 -9.05
CA ASP A 440 -12.31 -26.50 -8.94
C ASP A 440 -12.33 -25.11 -8.27
N LEU A 441 -11.16 -24.52 -7.94
CA LEU A 441 -11.02 -23.21 -7.33
C LEU A 441 -10.28 -22.28 -8.27
N GLN A 442 -10.93 -21.20 -8.70
CA GLN A 442 -10.44 -20.27 -9.68
C GLN A 442 -10.31 -18.85 -9.14
N VAL A 443 -9.21 -18.15 -9.45
CA VAL A 443 -9.07 -16.70 -9.23
C VAL A 443 -9.80 -15.98 -10.34
N THR A 444 -10.78 -15.15 -9.99
CA THR A 444 -11.60 -14.39 -10.95
C THR A 444 -11.17 -12.93 -11.06
N GLY A 445 -10.49 -12.38 -10.06
CA GLY A 445 -9.99 -10.99 -10.10
C GLY A 445 -9.06 -10.67 -8.94
N MET A 446 -8.28 -9.58 -9.10
CA MET A 446 -7.33 -9.13 -8.09
C MET A 446 -7.23 -7.61 -8.04
N TRP A 447 -7.38 -7.06 -6.85
CA TRP A 447 -7.32 -5.63 -6.57
C TRP A 447 -6.31 -5.35 -5.46
N ALA A 448 -5.71 -4.17 -5.50
CA ALA A 448 -4.88 -3.65 -4.41
C ALA A 448 -5.38 -2.27 -3.99
N VAL A 449 -5.39 -2.01 -2.69
CA VAL A 449 -5.91 -0.77 -2.10
C VAL A 449 -4.81 -0.14 -1.26
N PRO A 450 -4.17 0.95 -1.71
CA PRO A 450 -3.12 1.60 -0.95
C PRO A 450 -3.69 2.34 0.28
N PRO A 451 -2.90 2.57 1.33
CA PRO A 451 -3.34 3.40 2.44
C PRO A 451 -3.39 4.88 2.05
N ILE A 452 -4.19 5.64 2.79
CA ILE A 452 -4.22 7.10 2.72
C ILE A 452 -3.72 7.73 4.01
N ARG A 453 -3.23 8.96 3.90
CA ARG A 453 -2.87 9.82 5.03
C ARG A 453 -3.93 10.92 5.23
N PRO A 454 -4.01 11.51 6.43
CA PRO A 454 -4.99 12.57 6.72
C PRO A 454 -4.99 13.73 5.72
N GLY A 455 -3.85 14.05 5.12
CA GLY A 455 -3.72 15.14 4.14
C GLY A 455 -3.99 14.74 2.69
N THR A 456 -3.90 13.43 2.35
CA THR A 456 -3.98 12.94 0.97
C THR A 456 -5.41 12.67 0.52
N ARG A 457 -6.28 12.13 1.37
CA ARG A 457 -7.72 11.90 1.18
C ARG A 457 -8.14 10.92 0.07
N ALA A 458 -7.33 10.66 -0.94
CA ALA A 458 -7.66 9.72 -2.03
C ALA A 458 -6.45 8.88 -2.42
N ALA A 459 -6.69 7.61 -2.73
CA ALA A 459 -5.71 6.72 -3.31
C ALA A 459 -6.36 5.85 -4.38
N VAL A 460 -5.65 5.65 -5.48
CA VAL A 460 -6.07 4.83 -6.61
C VAL A 460 -5.00 3.78 -6.85
N CYS A 461 -5.40 2.55 -7.03
CA CYS A 461 -4.49 1.49 -7.49
C CYS A 461 -5.06 0.78 -8.70
N VAL A 462 -4.20 0.51 -9.66
CA VAL A 462 -4.54 -0.34 -10.80
C VAL A 462 -3.67 -1.59 -10.81
N THR A 463 -4.28 -2.70 -11.22
CA THR A 463 -3.61 -3.98 -11.46
C THR A 463 -4.12 -4.54 -12.78
N THR A 464 -3.30 -5.29 -13.48
CA THR A 464 -3.76 -6.11 -14.61
C THR A 464 -3.71 -7.58 -14.20
N TYR A 465 -4.85 -8.25 -14.25
CA TYR A 465 -4.97 -9.67 -13.98
C TYR A 465 -5.81 -10.33 -15.09
N GLY A 466 -5.38 -11.47 -15.62
CA GLY A 466 -6.11 -12.19 -16.68
C GLY A 466 -6.44 -11.31 -17.90
N GLY A 467 -5.53 -10.42 -18.32
CA GLY A 467 -5.77 -9.51 -19.44
C GLY A 467 -6.68 -8.32 -19.14
N ARG A 468 -7.35 -8.29 -17.99
CA ARG A 468 -8.28 -7.23 -17.57
C ARG A 468 -7.63 -6.24 -16.62
N LEU A 469 -8.01 -4.98 -16.75
CA LEU A 469 -7.64 -3.93 -15.82
C LEU A 469 -8.60 -3.94 -14.63
N HIS A 470 -8.03 -3.92 -13.44
CA HIS A 470 -8.73 -3.82 -12.17
C HIS A 470 -8.32 -2.52 -11.49
N MET A 471 -9.27 -1.76 -10.99
CA MET A 471 -9.03 -0.50 -10.30
C MET A 471 -9.68 -0.53 -8.92
N ALA A 472 -8.94 -0.06 -7.91
CA ALA A 472 -9.48 0.22 -6.60
C ALA A 472 -9.31 1.70 -6.28
N VAL A 473 -10.34 2.32 -5.72
CA VAL A 473 -10.35 3.72 -5.29
C VAL A 473 -10.71 3.77 -3.81
N LEU A 474 -9.82 4.35 -3.01
CA LEU A 474 -10.02 4.59 -1.58
C LEU A 474 -10.14 6.10 -1.36
N CYS A 475 -11.16 6.53 -0.63
CA CYS A 475 -11.34 7.90 -0.22
C CYS A 475 -11.47 8.03 1.30
N ASP A 476 -11.04 9.16 1.82
CA ASP A 476 -11.26 9.53 3.22
C ASP A 476 -12.75 9.83 3.44
N THR A 477 -13.47 8.86 3.98
CA THR A 477 -14.91 8.98 4.22
C THR A 477 -15.26 10.04 5.25
N GLN A 478 -14.35 10.34 6.19
CA GLN A 478 -14.56 11.38 7.19
C GLN A 478 -14.59 12.78 6.57
N SER A 479 -13.80 12.99 5.50
CA SER A 479 -13.72 14.29 4.83
C SER A 479 -14.59 14.38 3.58
N LEU A 480 -14.78 13.28 2.84
CA LEU A 480 -15.40 13.29 1.51
C LEU A 480 -16.78 12.59 1.47
N GLY A 481 -17.15 11.87 2.55
CA GLY A 481 -18.38 11.10 2.62
C GLY A 481 -18.27 9.70 2.01
N HIS A 482 -19.25 8.85 2.29
CA HIS A 482 -19.21 7.41 1.98
C HIS A 482 -19.23 7.08 0.48
N ASN A 483 -19.85 7.93 -0.34
CA ASN A 483 -19.96 7.69 -1.79
C ASN A 483 -18.80 8.31 -2.59
N ALA A 484 -17.81 8.88 -1.91
CA ALA A 484 -16.72 9.60 -2.56
C ALA A 484 -15.88 8.68 -3.46
N ALA A 485 -15.58 7.47 -3.00
CA ALA A 485 -14.80 6.51 -3.78
C ALA A 485 -15.51 6.10 -5.07
N ALA A 486 -16.81 5.78 -5.01
CA ALA A 486 -17.59 5.43 -6.19
C ALA A 486 -17.68 6.61 -7.19
N ARG A 487 -17.96 7.82 -6.69
CA ARG A 487 -18.04 9.01 -7.54
C ARG A 487 -16.70 9.34 -8.21
N LEU A 488 -15.60 9.34 -7.45
CA LEU A 488 -14.27 9.59 -8.00
C LEU A 488 -13.88 8.52 -9.02
N ALA A 489 -14.23 7.26 -8.76
CA ALA A 489 -13.97 6.18 -9.68
C ALA A 489 -14.69 6.34 -11.01
N LEU A 490 -15.97 6.75 -11.00
CA LEU A 490 -16.71 7.04 -12.23
C LEU A 490 -16.04 8.16 -13.04
N MET A 491 -15.61 9.24 -12.39
CA MET A 491 -14.90 10.32 -13.07
C MET A 491 -13.57 9.86 -13.68
N ILE A 492 -12.85 8.93 -13.00
CA ILE A 492 -11.63 8.33 -13.56
C ILE A 492 -11.97 7.41 -14.74
N GLN A 493 -13.04 6.61 -14.64
CA GLN A 493 -13.49 5.74 -15.72
C GLN A 493 -13.84 6.54 -16.97
N ASP A 494 -14.56 7.66 -16.84
CA ASP A 494 -14.90 8.54 -17.95
C ASP A 494 -13.64 9.07 -18.64
N ALA A 495 -12.65 9.53 -17.87
CA ALA A 495 -11.38 9.99 -18.44
C ALA A 495 -10.59 8.87 -19.13
N LEU A 496 -10.62 7.64 -18.59
CA LEU A 496 -9.99 6.48 -19.20
C LEU A 496 -10.73 6.03 -20.48
N GLN A 497 -12.08 6.18 -20.51
CA GLN A 497 -12.86 5.88 -21.72
C GLN A 497 -12.48 6.81 -22.86
N HIS A 498 -12.40 8.12 -22.60
CA HIS A 498 -11.94 9.08 -23.61
C HIS A 498 -10.53 8.75 -24.13
N ALA A 499 -9.63 8.28 -23.23
CA ALA A 499 -8.30 7.85 -23.64
C ALA A 499 -8.33 6.59 -24.53
N ALA A 500 -9.22 5.64 -24.25
CA ALA A 500 -9.36 4.42 -25.05
C ALA A 500 -9.93 4.69 -26.43
N ASP A 501 -10.88 5.64 -26.53
CA ASP A 501 -11.56 6.02 -27.78
C ASP A 501 -10.63 6.79 -28.73
N GLY A 502 -9.65 7.52 -28.22
CA GLY A 502 -8.70 8.24 -29.06
C GLY A 502 -7.68 9.09 -28.31
N LEU A 503 -6.54 8.52 -27.97
CA LEU A 503 -5.37 9.29 -27.53
C LEU A 503 -4.67 9.87 -28.79
N THR A 504 -5.36 10.71 -29.55
CA THR A 504 -4.79 11.37 -30.74
C THR A 504 -4.20 12.70 -30.32
N CYS A 505 -2.88 12.78 -30.38
CA CYS A 505 -2.16 14.03 -30.20
C CYS A 505 -1.91 14.61 -31.58
N GLU A 506 -2.75 15.52 -32.02
CA GLU A 506 -2.60 16.17 -33.33
C GLU A 506 -1.44 17.19 -33.39
N ASP A 507 -0.88 17.59 -32.25
CA ASP A 507 0.26 18.48 -32.18
C ASP A 507 1.53 17.77 -31.66
N PRO A 508 2.68 17.89 -32.34
CA PRO A 508 3.96 17.48 -31.78
C PRO A 508 4.23 18.29 -30.49
N PRO A 509 4.92 17.73 -29.51
CA PRO A 509 5.27 18.47 -28.29
C PRO A 509 6.05 19.72 -28.72
N ALA A 510 5.62 20.89 -28.24
CA ALA A 510 6.40 22.11 -28.33
C ALA A 510 7.81 21.77 -27.80
N GLU A 511 8.84 22.10 -28.58
CA GLU A 511 10.24 21.87 -28.19
C GLU A 511 10.44 22.40 -26.76
N VAL A 512 10.83 21.49 -25.89
CA VAL A 512 11.26 21.87 -24.52
C VAL A 512 12.44 22.81 -24.71
N PRO A 513 12.38 24.05 -24.20
CA PRO A 513 13.52 24.95 -24.27
C PRO A 513 14.71 24.23 -23.63
N ARG A 514 15.76 24.04 -24.39
CA ARG A 514 17.06 23.58 -23.89
C ARG A 514 17.56 24.68 -22.96
N ALA A 515 17.50 24.44 -21.63
CA ALA A 515 18.12 25.28 -20.61
C ALA A 515 19.52 24.75 -20.28
#